data_a1de84607d89e63b844b1bcb1c650fbc
#
_entry.id   a1de84607d89e63b844b1bcb1c650fbc
#
_cell.length_a   1.000
_cell.length_b   1.000
_cell.length_c   1.000
_cell.angle_alpha   90.00
_cell.angle_beta   90.00
_cell.angle_gamma   90.00
#
_symmetry.space_group_name_H-M   'P 1'
#
loop_
_entity.id
_entity.type
_entity.pdbx_description
1 polymer ?
#
loop_
_entity_poly.entity_id
_entity_poly.type
_entity_poly.pdbx_seq_one_letter_code
_entity_poly.pdbx_strand_id
1 'polypeptide(L)'
;LPISDDAVSMNGFVVGGSLPLFQNRKKVKIAKAQAISAQLMQENAKDQVEASLMSLFNEMQQLKDAMNAYDVPLMYRSLDLLKQALTEGQISLIEYFVETENIYKNLQAYMQIENQYQKVMANIYKNNL
;
A
#
# COMPACT_ATOMS: atom_id res chain seq x y z
N LEU A 1 -28.84 24.80 51.61
CA LEU A 1 -28.82 24.51 51.19
C LEU A 1 -28.55 24.72 49.95
N PRO A 2 -28.86 24.44 49.53
CA PRO A 2 -28.69 24.38 48.25
C PRO A 2 -28.25 25.54 47.74
N ILE A 3 -28.53 26.14 48.19
CA ILE A 3 -28.13 27.23 47.95
C ILE A 3 -26.99 27.34 47.36
N SER A 4 -26.31 26.79 47.97
CA SER A 4 -25.07 26.91 47.56
C SER A 4 -25.02 26.71 46.16
N ASP A 5 -25.61 25.81 45.78
CA ASP A 5 -25.51 25.52 44.55
C ASP A 5 -25.81 26.54 43.75
N ASP A 6 -26.69 26.97 44.02
CA ASP A 6 -27.18 27.91 43.29
C ASP A 6 -26.22 28.86 43.21
N ALA A 7 -25.82 29.15 44.23
CA ALA A 7 -24.97 30.21 44.32
C ALA A 7 -23.93 29.91 43.37
N VAL A 8 -23.57 28.82 43.40
CA VAL A 8 -22.52 28.48 42.64
C VAL A 8 -22.81 28.71 41.29
N SER A 9 -23.73 28.15 40.93
CA SER A 9 -24.04 28.29 39.62
C SER A 9 -24.15 29.72 39.48
N MET A 10 -24.62 30.25 40.33
CA MET A 10 -24.78 31.49 40.21
C MET A 10 -23.61 32.11 40.19
N ASN A 11 -22.86 31.72 40.91
CA ASN A 11 -21.70 32.36 40.98
C ASN A 11 -21.27 32.65 39.68
N GLY A 12 -21.39 31.77 38.95
CA GLY A 12 -20.95 31.99 37.72
C GLY A 12 -21.59 33.18 37.16
N PHE A 13 -22.66 33.50 37.59
CA PHE A 13 -23.33 34.50 36.95
C PHE A 13 -22.99 35.82 37.31
N VAL A 14 -22.82 36.00 38.44
CA VAL A 14 -22.63 37.30 38.87
C VAL A 14 -21.66 37.96 38.05
N VAL A 15 -20.70 37.32 37.76
CA VAL A 15 -19.70 37.92 37.07
C VAL A 15 -20.01 37.73 35.67
N GLY A 16 -21.12 37.34 35.48
CA GLY A 16 -21.46 36.92 34.21
C GLY A 16 -21.16 37.85 33.08
N GLY A 17 -21.15 39.06 33.29
CA GLY A 17 -20.90 39.97 32.19
C GLY A 17 -19.64 39.64 31.43
N SER A 18 -18.60 39.33 32.12
CA SER A 18 -17.35 39.06 31.40
C SER A 18 -17.19 37.58 31.08
N LEU A 19 -17.80 36.73 31.86
CA LEU A 19 -17.65 35.30 31.63
C LEU A 19 -18.04 34.84 30.23
N PRO A 20 -19.15 35.24 29.69
CA PRO A 20 -19.51 34.87 28.34
C PRO A 20 -18.47 35.28 27.32
N LEU A 21 -17.82 36.40 27.52
CA LEU A 21 -16.80 36.86 26.58
C LEU A 21 -15.58 35.97 26.67
N PHE A 22 -15.18 35.56 27.83
CA PHE A 22 -14.06 34.67 28.01
C PHE A 22 -14.37 33.28 27.44
N GLN A 23 -15.58 32.80 27.66
CA GLN A 23 -15.99 31.51 27.08
C GLN A 23 -15.96 31.56 25.57
N ASN A 24 -16.40 32.63 24.98
CA ASN A 24 -16.38 32.77 23.52
C ASN A 24 -14.95 32.82 22.99
N ARG A 25 -14.05 33.48 23.67
CA ARG A 25 -12.65 33.49 23.29
C ARG A 25 -12.03 32.09 23.36
N LYS A 26 -12.34 31.34 24.40
CA LYS A 26 -11.87 29.98 24.53
C LYS A 26 -12.46 29.11 23.42
N LYS A 27 -13.74 29.22 23.13
CA LYS A 27 -14.38 28.47 22.05
C LYS A 27 -13.73 28.77 20.71
N VAL A 28 -13.44 30.01 20.41
CA VAL A 28 -12.78 30.41 19.17
C VAL A 28 -11.37 29.84 19.10
N LYS A 29 -10.62 29.87 20.21
CA LYS A 29 -9.27 29.29 20.23
C LYS A 29 -9.32 27.77 20.02
N ILE A 30 -10.26 27.10 20.66
CA ILE A 30 -10.44 25.65 20.51
C ILE A 30 -10.82 25.32 19.06
N ALA A 31 -11.75 26.08 18.49
CA ALA A 31 -12.17 25.87 17.13
C ALA A 31 -11.01 26.08 16.14
N LYS A 32 -10.18 27.11 16.35
CA LYS A 32 -8.99 27.31 15.53
C LYS A 32 -7.99 26.18 15.69
N ALA A 33 -7.75 25.73 16.90
CA ALA A 33 -6.85 24.62 17.18
C ALA A 33 -7.35 23.33 16.54
N GLN A 34 -8.65 23.07 16.58
CA GLN A 34 -9.25 21.93 15.94
C GLN A 34 -9.15 22.01 14.41
N ALA A 35 -9.35 23.19 13.84
CA ALA A 35 -9.23 23.40 12.41
C ALA A 35 -7.79 23.16 11.93
N ILE A 36 -6.80 23.65 12.67
CA ILE A 36 -5.38 23.44 12.37
C ILE A 36 -5.04 21.95 12.50
N SER A 37 -5.52 21.31 13.55
CA SER A 37 -5.29 19.89 13.77
C SER A 37 -5.90 19.05 12.65
N ALA A 38 -7.12 19.37 12.22
CA ALA A 38 -7.78 18.70 11.11
C ALA A 38 -7.00 18.88 9.80
N GLN A 39 -6.50 20.08 9.56
CA GLN A 39 -5.71 20.37 8.39
C GLN A 39 -4.39 19.61 8.39
N LEU A 40 -3.70 19.57 9.53
CA LEU A 40 -2.47 18.79 9.67
C LEU A 40 -2.71 17.29 9.49
N MET A 41 -3.81 16.77 10.02
CA MET A 41 -4.18 15.36 9.81
C MET A 41 -4.46 15.07 8.35
N GLN A 42 -5.09 16.01 7.64
CA GLN A 42 -5.38 15.86 6.23
C GLN A 42 -4.09 15.89 5.40
N GLU A 43 -3.16 16.78 5.72
CA GLU A 43 -1.87 16.84 5.07
C GLU A 43 -1.06 15.58 5.32
N ASN A 44 -1.00 15.11 6.58
CA ASN A 44 -0.32 13.89 6.92
C ASN A 44 -0.91 12.68 6.22
N ALA A 45 -2.22 12.60 6.12
CA ALA A 45 -2.88 11.52 5.39
C ALA A 45 -2.54 11.56 3.90
N LYS A 46 -2.46 12.75 3.32
CA LYS A 46 -2.09 12.92 1.93
C LYS A 46 -0.64 12.49 1.71
N ASP A 47 0.28 12.92 2.56
CA ASP A 47 1.68 12.54 2.48
C ASP A 47 1.87 11.03 2.62
N GLN A 48 1.10 10.39 3.50
CA GLN A 48 1.13 8.94 3.67
C GLN A 48 0.64 8.22 2.42
N VAL A 49 -0.41 8.72 1.79
CA VAL A 49 -0.94 8.14 0.56
C VAL A 49 0.08 8.29 -0.57
N GLU A 50 0.70 9.46 -0.70
CA GLU A 50 1.72 9.68 -1.71
C GLU A 50 2.93 8.76 -1.49
N ALA A 51 3.40 8.62 -0.24
CA ALA A 51 4.50 7.74 0.09
C ALA A 51 4.16 6.27 -0.22
N SER A 52 2.93 5.85 0.08
CA SER A 52 2.45 4.51 -0.22
C SER A 52 2.39 4.26 -1.72
N LEU A 53 1.91 5.23 -2.50
CA LEU A 53 1.88 5.12 -3.95
C LEU A 53 3.29 5.04 -4.54
N MET A 54 4.21 5.89 -4.06
CA MET A 54 5.61 5.85 -4.50
C MET A 54 6.23 4.48 -4.22
N SER A 55 5.97 3.92 -3.04
CA SER A 55 6.44 2.59 -2.67
C SER A 55 5.89 1.51 -3.61
N LEU A 56 4.60 1.58 -3.94
CA LEU A 56 3.97 0.64 -4.87
C LEU A 56 4.54 0.78 -6.30
N PHE A 57 4.80 2.00 -6.75
CA PHE A 57 5.41 2.21 -8.06
C PHE A 57 6.84 1.68 -8.11
N ASN A 58 7.62 1.86 -7.05
CA ASN A 58 8.96 1.32 -6.97
C ASN A 58 8.94 -0.21 -6.97
N GLU A 59 8.03 -0.81 -6.21
CA GLU A 59 7.85 -2.26 -6.19
C GLU A 59 7.43 -2.77 -7.57
N MET A 60 6.49 -2.10 -8.22
CA MET A 60 6.08 -2.44 -9.56
C MET A 60 7.25 -2.43 -10.53
N GLN A 61 8.10 -1.41 -10.46
CA GLN A 61 9.26 -1.30 -11.34
C GLN A 61 10.27 -2.42 -11.09
N GLN A 62 10.53 -2.74 -9.83
CA GLN A 62 11.42 -3.84 -9.46
C GLN A 62 10.90 -5.19 -9.97
N LEU A 63 9.59 -5.43 -9.84
CA LEU A 63 8.97 -6.65 -10.33
C LEU A 63 9.02 -6.73 -11.86
N LYS A 64 8.81 -5.60 -12.53
CA LYS A 64 8.90 -5.52 -13.98
C LYS A 64 10.32 -5.83 -14.46
N ASP A 65 11.33 -5.27 -13.79
CA ASP A 65 12.72 -5.54 -14.11
C ASP A 65 13.07 -7.02 -13.87
N ALA A 66 12.55 -7.59 -12.78
CA ALA A 66 12.75 -9.01 -12.49
C ALA A 66 12.09 -9.90 -13.55
N MET A 67 10.90 -9.54 -14.04
CA MET A 67 10.24 -10.27 -15.12
C MET A 67 11.04 -10.21 -16.41
N ASN A 68 11.65 -9.08 -16.71
CA ASN A 68 12.43 -8.90 -17.93
C ASN A 68 13.73 -9.75 -17.94
N ALA A 69 14.13 -10.27 -16.79
CA ALA A 69 15.28 -11.17 -16.70
C ALA A 69 14.96 -12.58 -17.23
N TYR A 70 13.68 -12.90 -17.44
CA TYR A 70 13.24 -14.20 -17.92
C TYR A 70 12.81 -14.10 -19.38
N ASP A 71 13.35 -14.98 -20.22
CA ASP A 71 12.92 -15.11 -21.61
C ASP A 71 11.93 -16.26 -21.72
N VAL A 72 10.68 -15.95 -21.47
CA VAL A 72 9.60 -16.97 -21.46
C VAL A 72 9.45 -17.67 -22.82
N PRO A 73 9.46 -16.95 -23.98
CA PRO A 73 9.41 -17.62 -25.26
C PRO A 73 10.57 -18.61 -25.48
N LEU A 74 11.77 -18.24 -25.00
CA LEU A 74 12.93 -19.11 -25.10
C LEU A 74 12.74 -20.36 -24.23
N MET A 75 12.16 -20.23 -23.03
CA MET A 75 11.88 -21.36 -22.17
C MET A 75 10.94 -22.38 -22.83
N TYR A 76 9.86 -21.92 -23.44
CA TYR A 76 8.94 -22.80 -24.14
C TYR A 76 9.60 -23.45 -25.36
N ARG A 77 10.40 -22.69 -26.09
CA ARG A 77 11.14 -23.25 -27.23
C ARG A 77 12.13 -24.30 -26.77
N SER A 78 12.79 -24.06 -25.63
CA SER A 78 13.73 -25.03 -25.06
C SER A 78 13.04 -26.33 -24.66
N LEU A 79 11.81 -26.26 -24.11
CA LEU A 79 11.04 -27.48 -23.81
C LEU A 79 10.76 -28.30 -25.08
N ASP A 80 10.40 -27.63 -26.17
CA ASP A 80 10.15 -28.29 -27.43
C ASP A 80 11.41 -28.95 -28.01
N LEU A 81 12.55 -28.23 -27.91
CA LEU A 81 13.84 -28.75 -28.37
C LEU A 81 14.30 -29.94 -27.55
N LEU A 82 14.09 -29.92 -26.22
CA LEU A 82 14.42 -31.03 -25.35
C LEU A 82 13.58 -32.28 -25.70
N LYS A 83 12.30 -32.07 -25.99
CA LYS A 83 11.42 -33.16 -26.38
C LYS A 83 11.88 -33.77 -27.69
N GLN A 84 12.26 -32.94 -28.64
CA GLN A 84 12.79 -33.39 -29.92
C GLN A 84 14.10 -34.14 -29.74
N ALA A 85 15.03 -33.60 -28.94
CA ALA A 85 16.30 -34.24 -28.69
C ALA A 85 16.13 -35.62 -28.01
N LEU A 86 15.17 -35.76 -27.12
CA LEU A 86 14.86 -37.03 -26.50
C LEU A 86 14.31 -38.03 -27.56
N THR A 87 13.40 -37.57 -28.40
CA THR A 87 12.80 -38.40 -29.43
C THR A 87 13.84 -38.87 -30.43
N GLU A 88 14.81 -38.01 -30.75
CA GLU A 88 15.89 -38.33 -31.70
C GLU A 88 17.05 -39.11 -31.02
N GLY A 89 16.95 -39.39 -29.74
CA GLY A 89 17.99 -40.14 -29.03
C GLY A 89 19.26 -39.35 -28.73
N GLN A 90 19.20 -38.02 -28.85
CA GLN A 90 20.37 -37.16 -28.62
C GLN A 90 20.67 -36.93 -27.13
N ILE A 91 19.68 -37.08 -26.31
CA ILE A 91 19.81 -36.95 -24.85
C ILE A 91 19.14 -38.16 -24.18
N SER A 92 19.58 -38.46 -22.97
CA SER A 92 18.99 -39.51 -22.16
C SER A 92 17.70 -39.05 -21.51
N LEU A 93 16.89 -40.00 -21.07
CA LEU A 93 15.66 -39.71 -20.35
C LEU A 93 15.94 -38.95 -19.06
N ILE A 94 17.03 -39.25 -18.38
CA ILE A 94 17.43 -38.57 -17.14
C ILE A 94 17.79 -37.12 -17.44
N GLU A 95 18.59 -36.87 -18.47
CA GLU A 95 18.93 -35.52 -18.89
C GLU A 95 17.69 -34.72 -19.26
N TYR A 96 16.78 -35.33 -19.99
CA TYR A 96 15.50 -34.70 -20.34
C TYR A 96 14.72 -34.28 -19.09
N PHE A 97 14.59 -35.15 -18.09
CA PHE A 97 13.87 -34.80 -16.89
C PHE A 97 14.55 -33.70 -16.08
N VAL A 98 15.87 -33.75 -15.96
CA VAL A 98 16.63 -32.75 -15.22
C VAL A 98 16.48 -31.37 -15.87
N GLU A 99 16.68 -31.27 -17.17
CA GLU A 99 16.61 -30.01 -17.88
C GLU A 99 15.18 -29.47 -17.93
N THR A 100 14.21 -30.34 -18.14
CA THR A 100 12.79 -29.96 -18.13
C THR A 100 12.37 -29.44 -16.77
N GLU A 101 12.81 -30.07 -15.69
CA GLU A 101 12.52 -29.63 -14.34
C GLU A 101 13.11 -28.24 -14.07
N ASN A 102 14.34 -27.99 -14.54
CA ASN A 102 14.98 -26.69 -14.36
C ASN A 102 14.18 -25.59 -15.11
N ILE A 103 13.72 -25.86 -16.31
CA ILE A 103 12.91 -24.91 -17.06
C ILE A 103 11.58 -24.66 -16.35
N TYR A 104 10.92 -25.69 -15.85
CA TYR A 104 9.66 -25.52 -15.14
C TYR A 104 9.83 -24.74 -13.83
N LYS A 105 10.94 -24.93 -13.12
CA LYS A 105 11.24 -24.11 -11.92
C LYS A 105 11.38 -22.62 -12.29
N ASN A 106 12.05 -22.34 -13.39
CA ASN A 106 12.20 -20.96 -13.85
C ASN A 106 10.87 -20.36 -14.32
N LEU A 107 10.03 -21.13 -15.00
CA LEU A 107 8.69 -20.70 -15.39
C LEU A 107 7.83 -20.44 -14.16
N GLN A 108 7.91 -21.29 -13.16
CA GLN A 108 7.18 -21.10 -11.91
C GLN A 108 7.62 -19.84 -11.19
N ALA A 109 8.94 -19.58 -11.14
CA ALA A 109 9.46 -18.35 -10.54
C ALA A 109 8.96 -17.11 -11.28
N TYR A 110 8.96 -17.15 -12.61
CA TYR A 110 8.41 -16.07 -13.41
C TYR A 110 6.94 -15.84 -13.12
N MET A 111 6.14 -16.90 -13.06
CA MET A 111 4.70 -16.79 -12.79
C MET A 111 4.41 -16.21 -11.40
N GLN A 112 5.25 -16.51 -10.42
CA GLN A 112 5.12 -15.92 -9.09
C GLN A 112 5.39 -14.41 -9.11
N ILE A 113 6.42 -14.00 -9.84
CA ILE A 113 6.75 -12.57 -9.99
C ILE A 113 5.62 -11.85 -10.74
N GLU A 114 5.12 -12.45 -11.82
CA GLU A 114 4.02 -11.90 -12.59
C GLU A 114 2.76 -11.74 -11.75
N ASN A 115 2.42 -12.74 -10.95
CA ASN A 115 1.27 -12.69 -10.06
C ASN A 115 1.43 -11.55 -9.04
N GLN A 116 2.62 -11.38 -8.50
CA GLN A 116 2.88 -10.31 -7.55
C GLN A 116 2.82 -8.94 -8.24
N TYR A 117 3.32 -8.84 -9.45
CA TYR A 117 3.20 -7.64 -10.26
C TYR A 117 1.73 -7.26 -10.48
N GLN A 118 0.88 -8.23 -10.82
CA GLN A 118 -0.55 -7.99 -11.01
C GLN A 118 -1.22 -7.51 -9.71
N LYS A 119 -0.83 -8.05 -8.57
CA LYS A 119 -1.35 -7.62 -7.28
C LYS A 119 -0.96 -6.18 -6.95
N VAL A 120 0.28 -5.81 -7.23
CA VAL A 120 0.77 -4.43 -7.02
C VAL A 120 0.02 -3.49 -7.95
N MET A 121 -0.16 -3.85 -9.21
CA MET A 121 -0.93 -3.04 -10.16
C MET A 121 -2.37 -2.84 -9.69
N ALA A 122 -3.01 -3.89 -9.19
CA ALA A 122 -4.37 -3.80 -8.67
C ALA A 122 -4.44 -2.84 -7.47
N ASN A 123 -3.42 -2.86 -6.60
CA ASN A 123 -3.35 -1.95 -5.47
C ASN A 123 -3.16 -0.49 -5.91
N ILE A 124 -2.35 -0.26 -6.94
CA ILE A 124 -2.15 1.08 -7.49
C ILE A 124 -3.49 1.61 -8.04
N TYR A 125 -4.21 0.79 -8.82
CA TYR A 125 -5.49 1.20 -9.35
C TYR A 125 -6.52 1.47 -8.26
N LYS A 126 -6.55 0.65 -7.23
CA LYS A 126 -7.47 0.82 -6.13
C LYS A 126 -7.24 2.14 -5.39
N ASN A 127 -5.98 2.54 -5.25
CA ASN A 127 -5.63 3.76 -4.52
C ASN A 127 -5.76 5.04 -5.36
N ASN A 128 -5.87 4.90 -6.68
CA ASN A 128 -6.06 6.05 -7.58
C ASN A 128 -7.54 6.37 -7.85
N LEU A 129 -8.42 5.56 -7.35
CA LEU A 129 -9.85 5.80 -7.42
C LEU A 129 -10.37 6.45 -6.14
#